data_24ce224581f66eefe0cc35cc7686fffb
#
_entry.id   24ce224581f66eefe0cc35cc7686fffb
#
_cell.length_a   1.000
_cell.length_b   1.000
_cell.length_c   1.000
_cell.angle_alpha   90.00
_cell.angle_beta   90.00
_cell.angle_gamma   90.00
#
_symmetry.space_group_name_H-M   'P 1'
#
loop_
_entity.id
_entity.type
_entity.pdbx_description
1 polymer ?
#
loop_
_entity_poly.entity_id
_entity_poly.type
_entity_poly.pdbx_seq_one_letter_code
_entity_poly.pdbx_strand_id
1 'polypeptide(L)'
;MHEYKDDFYAFLSSFAVRSAQRVVPIVQAATGAKAIADFGCGEGAWLSVWKQAGLRVQGVDGDYVNRSRLLIDASEFMAADLSQHVNLGRRFDLVQSLETAEHLQEQYATTFVATLTAHADMVLFSAAVPGQGGEHHVNEQRLEYWRALFREQGFQPVDCVRPLIRGDEQVQRWYRCNTLLYVRRGTLDRLSVEARAHALADGAAIANYWPLRDRAQQAVIRCLPVPVVDRLARWRAASYAT
;
A
#
# COMPACT_ATOMS: atom_id res chain seq x y z
N MET A 1 -6.08 -10.41 22.47
CA MET A 1 -6.64 -10.53 21.12
C MET A 1 -8.01 -9.85 21.18
N HIS A 2 -8.14 -8.62 20.60
CA HIS A 2 -9.42 -7.92 20.59
C HIS A 2 -10.18 -8.38 19.36
N GLU A 3 -11.33 -9.04 19.57
CA GLU A 3 -12.31 -9.25 18.51
C GLU A 3 -12.86 -7.88 18.09
N TYR A 4 -12.38 -7.37 16.97
CA TYR A 4 -13.10 -6.32 16.25
C TYR A 4 -14.41 -6.93 15.77
N LYS A 5 -15.53 -6.24 16.01
CA LYS A 5 -16.83 -6.67 15.53
C LYS A 5 -16.79 -6.85 14.01
N ASP A 6 -17.40 -7.90 13.51
CA ASP A 6 -17.46 -8.25 12.08
C ASP A 6 -17.84 -7.07 11.17
N ASP A 7 -18.71 -6.19 11.65
CA ASP A 7 -19.14 -4.97 10.94
C ASP A 7 -17.99 -3.98 10.67
N PHE A 8 -16.96 -3.92 11.52
CA PHE A 8 -15.83 -3.01 11.35
C PHE A 8 -14.91 -3.42 10.19
N TYR A 9 -14.60 -4.71 10.08
CA TYR A 9 -13.81 -5.22 8.96
C TYR A 9 -14.57 -5.11 7.64
N ALA A 10 -15.88 -5.40 7.63
CA ALA A 10 -16.72 -5.20 6.46
C ALA A 10 -16.74 -3.72 6.01
N PHE A 11 -16.77 -2.79 6.97
CA PHE A 11 -16.72 -1.36 6.71
C PHE A 11 -15.35 -0.93 6.12
N LEU A 12 -14.24 -1.32 6.73
CA LEU A 12 -12.89 -1.03 6.20
C LEU A 12 -12.68 -1.64 4.81
N SER A 13 -13.11 -2.88 4.61
CA SER A 13 -13.05 -3.54 3.30
C SER A 13 -13.83 -2.78 2.25
N SER A 14 -15.00 -2.18 2.59
CA SER A 14 -15.80 -1.39 1.66
C SER A 14 -15.07 -0.11 1.19
N PHE A 15 -14.33 0.56 2.07
CA PHE A 15 -13.53 1.74 1.71
C PHE A 15 -12.31 1.38 0.88
N ALA A 16 -11.67 0.25 1.20
CA ALA A 16 -10.55 -0.27 0.42
C ALA A 16 -11.01 -0.64 -0.99
N VAL A 17 -12.13 -1.36 -1.13
CA VAL A 17 -12.72 -1.70 -2.43
C VAL A 17 -13.07 -0.45 -3.23
N ARG A 18 -13.71 0.57 -2.61
CA ARG A 18 -14.05 1.82 -3.28
C ARG A 18 -12.80 2.55 -3.78
N SER A 19 -11.76 2.61 -2.94
CA SER A 19 -10.47 3.20 -3.34
C SER A 19 -9.84 2.41 -4.49
N ALA A 20 -9.85 1.08 -4.41
CA ALA A 20 -9.33 0.20 -5.44
C ALA A 20 -10.05 0.39 -6.78
N GLN A 21 -11.37 0.51 -6.78
CA GLN A 21 -12.17 0.75 -7.99
C GLN A 21 -11.77 2.03 -8.74
N ARG A 22 -11.22 3.02 -8.03
CA ARG A 22 -10.73 4.28 -8.63
C ARG A 22 -9.29 4.19 -9.09
N VAL A 23 -8.43 3.47 -8.35
CA VAL A 23 -6.99 3.41 -8.58
C VAL A 23 -6.60 2.30 -9.56
N VAL A 24 -7.24 1.14 -9.50
CA VAL A 24 -6.93 -0.03 -10.33
C VAL A 24 -6.94 0.29 -11.84
N PRO A 25 -7.95 0.96 -12.39
CA PRO A 25 -7.96 1.30 -13.82
C PRO A 25 -6.78 2.19 -14.24
N ILE A 26 -6.38 3.14 -13.37
CA ILE A 26 -5.25 4.04 -13.61
C ILE A 26 -3.94 3.24 -13.67
N VAL A 27 -3.72 2.37 -12.68
CA VAL A 27 -2.48 1.58 -12.61
C VAL A 27 -2.44 0.54 -13.72
N GLN A 28 -3.57 -0.08 -14.05
CA GLN A 28 -3.64 -1.04 -15.16
C GLN A 28 -3.34 -0.38 -16.51
N ALA A 29 -3.89 0.82 -16.77
CA ALA A 29 -3.59 1.59 -17.97
C ALA A 29 -2.11 2.02 -18.01
N ALA A 30 -1.51 2.35 -16.86
CA ALA A 30 -0.12 2.74 -16.77
C ALA A 30 0.86 1.58 -17.01
N THR A 31 0.52 0.36 -16.54
CA THR A 31 1.46 -0.78 -16.47
C THR A 31 1.17 -1.89 -17.47
N GLY A 32 -0.06 -2.00 -17.96
CA GLY A 32 -0.51 -3.13 -18.79
C GLY A 32 -0.48 -4.48 -18.05
N ALA A 33 -0.45 -4.48 -16.71
CA ALA A 33 -0.33 -5.68 -15.89
C ALA A 33 -1.49 -6.67 -16.14
N LYS A 34 -1.21 -7.96 -16.09
CA LYS A 34 -2.16 -9.09 -16.24
C LYS A 34 -2.09 -10.04 -15.04
N ALA A 35 -1.06 -9.93 -14.23
CA ALA A 35 -0.88 -10.72 -13.01
C ALA A 35 -0.31 -9.84 -11.90
N ILE A 36 -0.89 -9.93 -10.71
CA ILE A 36 -0.49 -9.13 -9.54
C ILE A 36 -0.34 -10.00 -8.30
N ALA A 37 0.66 -9.68 -7.47
CA ALA A 37 0.74 -10.15 -6.09
C ALA A 37 0.57 -8.95 -5.14
N ASP A 38 -0.15 -9.13 -4.04
CA ASP A 38 -0.37 -8.13 -2.99
C ASP A 38 0.17 -8.65 -1.67
N PHE A 39 1.20 -7.98 -1.16
CA PHE A 39 1.84 -8.30 0.11
C PHE A 39 1.28 -7.39 1.21
N GLY A 40 0.58 -7.98 2.17
CA GLY A 40 -0.26 -7.30 3.14
C GLY A 40 -1.68 -7.11 2.60
N CYS A 41 -2.22 -8.16 1.96
CA CYS A 41 -3.50 -8.09 1.25
C CYS A 41 -4.72 -8.04 2.16
N GLY A 42 -4.57 -8.34 3.47
CA GLY A 42 -5.70 -8.52 4.37
C GLY A 42 -6.67 -9.57 3.83
N GLU A 43 -7.96 -9.26 3.86
CA GLU A 43 -9.02 -10.12 3.30
C GLU A 43 -9.10 -10.07 1.75
N GLY A 44 -8.17 -9.39 1.07
CA GLY A 44 -8.10 -9.34 -0.39
C GLY A 44 -8.99 -8.27 -1.04
N ALA A 45 -9.33 -7.20 -0.32
CA ALA A 45 -10.21 -6.13 -0.83
C ALA A 45 -9.69 -5.51 -2.15
N TRP A 46 -8.43 -5.15 -2.22
CA TRP A 46 -7.79 -4.64 -3.44
C TRP A 46 -7.73 -5.71 -4.52
N LEU A 47 -7.34 -6.92 -4.16
CA LEU A 47 -7.23 -8.05 -5.10
C LEU A 47 -8.56 -8.42 -5.73
N SER A 48 -9.67 -8.29 -5.01
CA SER A 48 -11.00 -8.55 -5.57
C SER A 48 -11.31 -7.62 -6.76
N VAL A 49 -10.87 -6.35 -6.69
CA VAL A 49 -11.05 -5.38 -7.78
C VAL A 49 -10.10 -5.69 -8.94
N TRP A 50 -8.84 -6.04 -8.67
CA TRP A 50 -7.92 -6.51 -9.69
C TRP A 50 -8.43 -7.75 -10.43
N LYS A 51 -9.01 -8.70 -9.71
CA LYS A 51 -9.62 -9.90 -10.28
C LYS A 51 -10.83 -9.57 -11.15
N GLN A 52 -11.69 -8.63 -10.72
CA GLN A 52 -12.81 -8.11 -11.53
C GLN A 52 -12.31 -7.40 -12.80
N ALA A 53 -11.14 -6.77 -12.76
CA ALA A 53 -10.49 -6.17 -13.93
C ALA A 53 -9.80 -7.20 -14.84
N GLY A 54 -9.92 -8.50 -14.56
CA GLY A 54 -9.43 -9.62 -15.39
C GLY A 54 -7.99 -10.06 -15.10
N LEU A 55 -7.37 -9.61 -13.99
CA LEU A 55 -6.03 -10.02 -13.63
C LEU A 55 -6.04 -11.35 -12.86
N ARG A 56 -4.93 -12.10 -13.01
CA ARG A 56 -4.59 -13.18 -12.09
C ARG A 56 -4.03 -12.56 -10.82
N VAL A 57 -4.52 -12.99 -9.67
CA VAL A 57 -4.17 -12.40 -8.38
C VAL A 57 -3.50 -13.42 -7.45
N GLN A 58 -2.68 -12.93 -6.55
CA GLN A 58 -2.09 -13.66 -5.45
C GLN A 58 -2.02 -12.76 -4.22
N GLY A 59 -2.67 -13.14 -3.14
CA GLY A 59 -2.57 -12.45 -1.85
C GLY A 59 -1.55 -13.13 -0.93
N VAL A 60 -0.84 -12.29 -0.16
CA VAL A 60 0.09 -12.74 0.88
C VAL A 60 -0.15 -11.89 2.12
N ASP A 61 -0.40 -12.52 3.26
CA ASP A 61 -0.55 -11.84 4.54
C ASP A 61 -0.29 -12.82 5.69
N GLY A 62 -0.32 -12.34 6.95
CA GLY A 62 -0.13 -13.18 8.11
C GLY A 62 -1.22 -14.24 8.29
N ASP A 63 -0.90 -15.30 9.07
CA ASP A 63 -1.84 -16.40 9.34
C ASP A 63 -3.05 -15.98 10.22
N TYR A 64 -3.02 -14.76 10.76
CA TYR A 64 -4.12 -14.14 11.50
C TYR A 64 -5.31 -13.74 10.62
N VAL A 65 -5.15 -13.69 9.29
CA VAL A 65 -6.23 -13.34 8.35
C VAL A 65 -7.32 -14.41 8.38
N ASN A 66 -8.55 -13.98 8.62
CA ASN A 66 -9.71 -14.87 8.62
C ASN A 66 -10.06 -15.32 7.21
N ARG A 67 -9.71 -16.56 6.88
CA ARG A 67 -9.87 -17.12 5.53
C ARG A 67 -11.32 -17.27 5.09
N SER A 68 -12.28 -17.33 6.02
CA SER A 68 -13.72 -17.38 5.68
C SER A 68 -14.26 -16.05 5.15
N ARG A 69 -13.48 -14.95 5.30
CA ARG A 69 -13.83 -13.60 4.88
C ARG A 69 -13.07 -13.13 3.63
N LEU A 70 -12.26 -14.00 3.06
CA LEU A 70 -11.50 -13.66 1.86
C LEU A 70 -12.43 -13.24 0.71
N LEU A 71 -12.11 -12.13 0.08
CA LEU A 71 -12.76 -11.60 -1.12
C LEU A 71 -12.13 -12.12 -2.42
N ILE A 72 -11.16 -13.02 -2.29
CA ILE A 72 -10.50 -13.80 -3.34
C ILE A 72 -10.64 -15.29 -3.02
N ASP A 73 -10.30 -16.17 -3.97
CA ASP A 73 -10.35 -17.60 -3.71
C ASP A 73 -9.27 -17.98 -2.69
N ALA A 74 -9.57 -18.97 -1.82
CA ALA A 74 -8.61 -19.43 -0.82
C ALA A 74 -7.29 -19.94 -1.42
N SER A 75 -7.32 -20.46 -2.66
CA SER A 75 -6.14 -20.88 -3.42
C SER A 75 -5.28 -19.71 -3.91
N GLU A 76 -5.82 -18.49 -3.91
CA GLU A 76 -5.12 -17.27 -4.28
C GLU A 76 -4.51 -16.56 -3.06
N PHE A 77 -4.66 -17.13 -1.86
CA PHE A 77 -4.11 -16.60 -0.61
C PHE A 77 -2.99 -17.51 -0.08
N MET A 78 -1.90 -16.89 0.35
CA MET A 78 -0.80 -17.56 1.06
C MET A 78 -0.53 -16.85 2.38
N ALA A 79 -0.54 -17.59 3.49
CA ALA A 79 -0.10 -17.08 4.78
C ALA A 79 1.43 -17.04 4.83
N ALA A 80 1.99 -15.89 5.22
CA ALA A 80 3.43 -15.72 5.41
C ALA A 80 3.73 -14.60 6.42
N ASP A 81 4.88 -14.70 7.09
CA ASP A 81 5.44 -13.64 7.90
C ASP A 81 6.18 -12.63 7.01
N LEU A 82 5.61 -11.45 6.84
CA LEU A 82 6.15 -10.39 5.99
C LEU A 82 7.41 -9.73 6.55
N SER A 83 7.79 -10.01 7.80
CA SER A 83 9.08 -9.62 8.36
C SER A 83 10.24 -10.46 7.80
N GLN A 84 9.92 -11.61 7.20
CA GLN A 84 10.87 -12.53 6.58
C GLN A 84 10.86 -12.40 5.06
N HIS A 85 11.89 -12.93 4.42
CA HIS A 85 11.91 -13.03 2.96
C HIS A 85 10.89 -14.07 2.49
N VAL A 86 9.87 -13.61 1.77
CA VAL A 86 8.85 -14.46 1.16
C VAL A 86 9.21 -14.74 -0.28
N ASN A 87 9.11 -16.00 -0.71
CA ASN A 87 9.33 -16.42 -2.10
C ASN A 87 8.12 -17.18 -2.64
N LEU A 88 7.45 -16.62 -3.65
CA LEU A 88 6.29 -17.21 -4.31
C LEU A 88 6.67 -18.17 -5.45
N GLY A 89 7.97 -18.38 -5.70
CA GLY A 89 8.46 -19.25 -6.78
C GLY A 89 8.14 -18.76 -8.20
N ARG A 90 7.58 -17.55 -8.35
CA ARG A 90 7.21 -16.95 -9.63
C ARG A 90 7.27 -15.42 -9.58
N ARG A 91 7.32 -14.81 -10.75
CA ARG A 91 7.23 -13.36 -10.90
C ARG A 91 5.84 -12.94 -11.40
N PHE A 92 5.51 -11.69 -11.16
CA PHE A 92 4.27 -11.03 -11.55
C PHE A 92 4.58 -9.81 -12.44
N ASP A 93 3.57 -9.29 -13.12
CA ASP A 93 3.72 -8.04 -13.88
C ASP A 93 3.77 -6.84 -12.94
N LEU A 94 3.03 -6.94 -11.82
CA LEU A 94 2.95 -5.93 -10.79
C LEU A 94 2.97 -6.59 -9.41
N VAL A 95 3.66 -5.99 -8.47
CA VAL A 95 3.49 -6.24 -7.03
C VAL A 95 2.80 -5.04 -6.42
N GLN A 96 1.95 -5.27 -5.42
CA GLN A 96 1.32 -4.26 -4.62
C GLN A 96 1.65 -4.48 -3.14
N SER A 97 1.79 -3.39 -2.40
CA SER A 97 1.74 -3.37 -0.94
C SER A 97 1.29 -1.98 -0.50
N LEU A 98 0.12 -1.88 0.09
CA LEU A 98 -0.53 -0.61 0.41
C LEU A 98 -0.90 -0.55 1.89
N GLU A 99 -0.32 0.44 2.61
CA GLU A 99 -0.54 0.67 4.05
C GLU A 99 -0.29 -0.62 4.88
N THR A 100 0.87 -1.21 4.65
CA THR A 100 1.31 -2.47 5.30
C THR A 100 2.67 -2.29 5.99
N ALA A 101 3.61 -1.63 5.35
CA ALA A 101 5.01 -1.58 5.80
C ALA A 101 5.19 -0.83 7.12
N GLU A 102 4.26 0.04 7.49
CA GLU A 102 4.21 0.73 8.78
C GLU A 102 3.89 -0.19 9.96
N HIS A 103 3.36 -1.38 9.70
CA HIS A 103 3.10 -2.40 10.71
C HIS A 103 4.30 -3.32 10.95
N LEU A 104 5.33 -3.26 10.11
CA LEU A 104 6.59 -3.99 10.25
C LEU A 104 7.61 -3.12 10.98
N GLN A 105 8.34 -3.68 11.95
CA GLN A 105 9.42 -2.94 12.59
C GLN A 105 10.46 -2.49 11.55
N GLU A 106 11.07 -1.31 11.76
CA GLU A 106 12.00 -0.68 10.82
C GLU A 106 13.14 -1.62 10.37
N GLN A 107 13.63 -2.46 11.27
CA GLN A 107 14.69 -3.44 10.95
C GLN A 107 14.33 -4.42 9.83
N TYR A 108 13.05 -4.63 9.55
CA TYR A 108 12.56 -5.52 8.49
C TYR A 108 12.27 -4.80 7.18
N ALA A 109 12.32 -3.47 7.15
CA ALA A 109 11.94 -2.68 5.98
C ALA A 109 12.76 -3.02 4.73
N THR A 110 14.07 -3.22 4.87
CA THR A 110 14.96 -3.63 3.76
C THR A 110 14.60 -5.01 3.23
N THR A 111 14.35 -5.98 4.11
CA THR A 111 13.94 -7.35 3.73
C THR A 111 12.60 -7.33 3.02
N PHE A 112 11.66 -6.53 3.52
CA PHE A 112 10.33 -6.41 2.92
C PHE A 112 10.40 -5.80 1.51
N VAL A 113 11.11 -4.68 1.33
CA VAL A 113 11.31 -4.07 0.00
C VAL A 113 12.03 -5.03 -0.95
N ALA A 114 13.04 -5.78 -0.48
CA ALA A 114 13.72 -6.80 -1.28
C ALA A 114 12.76 -7.91 -1.71
N THR A 115 11.85 -8.34 -0.82
CA THR A 115 10.79 -9.30 -1.16
C THR A 115 9.90 -8.77 -2.28
N LEU A 116 9.38 -7.54 -2.17
CA LEU A 116 8.51 -6.95 -3.19
C LEU A 116 9.22 -6.89 -4.56
N THR A 117 10.45 -6.38 -4.58
CA THR A 117 11.22 -6.15 -5.81
C THR A 117 11.77 -7.44 -6.46
N ALA A 118 11.86 -8.54 -5.72
CA ALA A 118 12.17 -9.86 -6.26
C ALA A 118 11.04 -10.42 -7.12
N HIS A 119 9.78 -10.03 -6.86
CA HIS A 119 8.61 -10.62 -7.50
C HIS A 119 8.10 -9.85 -8.72
N ALA A 120 8.48 -8.59 -8.92
CA ALA A 120 8.11 -7.82 -10.12
C ALA A 120 9.16 -6.75 -10.45
N ASP A 121 9.03 -6.16 -11.65
CA ASP A 121 9.78 -4.96 -12.05
C ASP A 121 8.98 -3.68 -11.80
N MET A 122 7.73 -3.80 -11.39
CA MET A 122 6.83 -2.71 -11.01
C MET A 122 6.20 -3.01 -9.66
N VAL A 123 6.26 -2.03 -8.74
CA VAL A 123 5.70 -2.16 -7.38
C VAL A 123 4.83 -0.94 -7.08
N LEU A 124 3.53 -1.15 -6.89
CA LEU A 124 2.63 -0.13 -6.35
C LEU A 124 2.74 -0.16 -4.84
N PHE A 125 3.19 0.93 -4.24
CA PHE A 125 3.52 0.97 -2.84
C PHE A 125 2.96 2.21 -2.13
N SER A 126 2.42 2.01 -0.94
CA SER A 126 2.17 3.07 0.03
C SER A 126 2.46 2.58 1.44
N ALA A 127 2.84 3.50 2.31
CA ALA A 127 2.97 3.26 3.74
C ALA A 127 2.67 4.56 4.50
N ALA A 128 2.24 4.43 5.75
CA ALA A 128 1.90 5.56 6.58
C ALA A 128 3.10 6.49 6.79
N VAL A 129 2.85 7.80 6.65
CA VAL A 129 3.84 8.85 6.90
C VAL A 129 3.84 9.26 8.38
N PRO A 130 4.95 9.82 8.91
CA PRO A 130 5.07 10.20 10.31
C PRO A 130 3.93 11.09 10.81
N GLY A 131 3.21 10.63 11.83
CA GLY A 131 2.05 11.30 12.43
C GLY A 131 0.74 11.04 11.68
N GLN A 132 0.69 10.14 10.72
CA GLN A 132 -0.58 9.70 10.12
C GLN A 132 -1.46 9.07 11.18
N GLY A 133 -0.87 8.28 12.06
CA GLY A 133 -1.55 7.58 13.12
C GLY A 133 -2.40 6.43 12.58
N GLY A 134 -2.41 5.37 13.30
CA GLY A 134 -3.14 4.15 13.00
C GLY A 134 -2.93 3.16 14.13
N GLU A 135 -3.64 2.07 14.13
CA GLU A 135 -3.44 1.01 15.11
C GLU A 135 -2.21 0.19 14.76
N HIS A 136 -1.32 -0.03 15.72
CA HIS A 136 -0.06 -0.77 15.54
C HIS A 136 0.89 -0.21 14.47
N HIS A 137 0.88 1.10 14.23
CA HIS A 137 1.91 1.75 13.43
C HIS A 137 3.21 1.84 14.21
N VAL A 138 4.18 1.01 13.87
CA VAL A 138 5.50 0.93 14.53
C VAL A 138 6.62 1.51 13.67
N ASN A 139 6.34 1.83 12.39
CA ASN A 139 7.33 2.27 11.41
C ASN A 139 6.74 3.27 10.42
N GLU A 140 6.23 4.40 10.91
CA GLU A 140 5.79 5.49 10.04
C GLU A 140 7.01 6.22 9.48
N GLN A 141 7.20 6.19 8.17
CA GLN A 141 8.37 6.74 7.50
C GLN A 141 7.99 7.72 6.39
N ARG A 142 8.88 8.68 6.09
CA ARG A 142 8.70 9.60 4.97
C ARG A 142 8.80 8.85 3.64
N LEU A 143 8.19 9.38 2.59
CA LEU A 143 8.25 8.79 1.25
C LEU A 143 9.70 8.66 0.75
N GLU A 144 10.59 9.58 1.15
CA GLU A 144 12.01 9.55 0.80
C GLU A 144 12.76 8.37 1.42
N TYR A 145 12.36 7.90 2.61
CA TYR A 145 12.92 6.70 3.24
C TYR A 145 12.65 5.46 2.38
N TRP A 146 11.39 5.25 2.01
CA TRP A 146 11.01 4.14 1.14
C TRP A 146 11.68 4.25 -0.24
N ARG A 147 11.72 5.46 -0.81
CA ARG A 147 12.46 5.72 -2.05
C ARG A 147 13.92 5.29 -1.96
N ALA A 148 14.60 5.54 -0.84
CA ALA A 148 16.00 5.13 -0.66
C ALA A 148 16.14 3.61 -0.71
N LEU A 149 15.28 2.86 0.02
CA LEU A 149 15.28 1.40 0.00
C LEU A 149 14.97 0.83 -1.40
N PHE A 150 13.97 1.37 -2.09
CA PHE A 150 13.67 0.97 -3.47
C PHE A 150 14.82 1.29 -4.43
N ARG A 151 15.50 2.41 -4.25
CA ARG A 151 16.68 2.78 -5.06
C ARG A 151 17.83 1.78 -4.87
N GLU A 152 18.08 1.30 -3.66
CA GLU A 152 19.08 0.25 -3.38
C GLU A 152 18.76 -1.05 -4.12
N GLN A 153 17.48 -1.34 -4.38
CA GLN A 153 17.03 -2.47 -5.19
C GLN A 153 17.01 -2.17 -6.71
N GLY A 154 17.51 -1.00 -7.14
CA GLY A 154 17.55 -0.59 -8.53
C GLY A 154 16.24 -0.05 -9.09
N PHE A 155 15.32 0.43 -8.24
CA PHE A 155 14.04 1.01 -8.64
C PHE A 155 14.06 2.53 -8.55
N GLN A 156 13.12 3.16 -9.26
CA GLN A 156 12.88 4.59 -9.21
C GLN A 156 11.37 4.86 -9.09
N PRO A 157 10.96 5.94 -8.40
CA PRO A 157 9.55 6.28 -8.26
C PRO A 157 9.02 6.93 -9.54
N VAL A 158 7.76 6.60 -9.86
CA VAL A 158 6.94 7.21 -10.91
C VAL A 158 5.65 7.69 -10.27
N ASP A 159 5.43 8.99 -10.21
CA ASP A 159 4.27 9.60 -9.52
C ASP A 159 3.09 9.77 -10.48
N CYS A 160 2.70 8.70 -11.16
CA CYS A 160 1.63 8.73 -12.16
C CYS A 160 0.23 8.51 -11.58
N VAL A 161 0.12 8.12 -10.31
CA VAL A 161 -1.18 7.78 -9.67
C VAL A 161 -1.72 8.96 -8.88
N ARG A 162 -0.93 9.51 -7.93
CA ARG A 162 -1.39 10.54 -6.98
C ARG A 162 -1.95 11.80 -7.63
N PRO A 163 -1.38 12.36 -8.71
CA PRO A 163 -1.95 13.53 -9.38
C PRO A 163 -3.37 13.32 -9.88
N LEU A 164 -3.70 12.08 -10.29
CA LEU A 164 -5.01 11.72 -10.85
C LEU A 164 -6.08 11.50 -9.79
N ILE A 165 -5.69 11.10 -8.58
CA ILE A 165 -6.62 10.75 -7.50
C ILE A 165 -6.66 11.76 -6.35
N ARG A 166 -5.79 12.78 -6.33
CA ARG A 166 -5.65 13.72 -5.19
C ARG A 166 -6.94 14.42 -4.78
N GLY A 167 -7.85 14.67 -5.73
CA GLY A 167 -9.15 15.31 -5.52
C GLY A 167 -10.32 14.33 -5.43
N ASP A 168 -10.10 13.03 -5.57
CA ASP A 168 -11.15 12.04 -5.56
C ASP A 168 -11.47 11.59 -4.12
N GLU A 169 -12.59 12.08 -3.57
CA GLU A 169 -13.02 11.77 -2.21
C GLU A 169 -13.45 10.31 -2.01
N GLN A 170 -13.66 9.55 -3.07
CA GLN A 170 -13.93 8.11 -3.01
C GLN A 170 -12.67 7.30 -2.71
N VAL A 171 -11.49 7.89 -2.91
CA VAL A 171 -10.21 7.28 -2.54
C VAL A 171 -9.81 7.75 -1.15
N GLN A 172 -9.46 6.83 -0.27
CA GLN A 172 -9.01 7.18 1.07
C GLN A 172 -7.77 8.06 1.02
N ARG A 173 -7.70 9.03 1.94
CA ARG A 173 -6.71 10.11 1.94
C ARG A 173 -5.27 9.59 1.93
N TRP A 174 -4.98 8.56 2.70
CA TRP A 174 -3.64 7.97 2.75
C TRP A 174 -3.21 7.42 1.38
N TYR A 175 -4.08 6.73 0.64
CA TYR A 175 -3.76 6.29 -0.72
C TYR A 175 -3.51 7.47 -1.65
N ARG A 176 -4.34 8.54 -1.56
CA ARG A 176 -4.17 9.76 -2.38
C ARG A 176 -2.83 10.45 -2.16
N CYS A 177 -2.29 10.36 -0.93
CA CYS A 177 -1.09 11.10 -0.55
C CYS A 177 0.19 10.26 -0.62
N ASN A 178 0.10 8.95 -0.38
CA ASN A 178 1.28 8.12 -0.16
C ASN A 178 1.59 7.18 -1.34
N THR A 179 0.61 6.82 -2.20
CA THR A 179 0.79 5.79 -3.22
C THR A 179 1.73 6.22 -4.33
N LEU A 180 2.80 5.48 -4.54
CA LEU A 180 3.76 5.64 -5.63
C LEU A 180 3.92 4.33 -6.40
N LEU A 181 4.16 4.44 -7.69
CA LEU A 181 4.62 3.32 -8.50
C LEU A 181 6.14 3.33 -8.52
N TYR A 182 6.79 2.27 -8.04
CA TYR A 182 8.23 2.07 -8.17
C TYR A 182 8.50 1.14 -9.34
N VAL A 183 9.42 1.53 -10.22
CA VAL A 183 9.72 0.80 -11.46
C VAL A 183 11.22 0.52 -11.52
N ARG A 184 11.60 -0.71 -11.88
CA ARG A 184 13.00 -1.09 -12.04
C ARG A 184 13.65 -0.21 -13.11
N ARG A 185 14.82 0.33 -12.84
CA ARG A 185 15.59 1.12 -13.80
C ARG A 185 15.86 0.28 -15.07
N GLY A 186 15.71 0.92 -16.23
CA GLY A 186 15.85 0.24 -17.52
C GLY A 186 14.59 -0.47 -18.03
N THR A 187 13.45 -0.42 -17.28
CA THR A 187 12.17 -1.00 -17.72
C THR A 187 11.03 0.03 -17.80
N LEU A 188 11.37 1.32 -17.77
CA LEU A 188 10.38 2.42 -17.88
C LEU A 188 9.60 2.40 -19.20
N ASP A 189 10.21 1.89 -20.26
CA ASP A 189 9.59 1.71 -21.58
C ASP A 189 8.39 0.75 -21.57
N ARG A 190 8.27 -0.07 -20.53
CA ARG A 190 7.10 -0.95 -20.32
C ARG A 190 5.87 -0.21 -19.79
N LEU A 191 6.05 1.03 -19.31
CA LEU A 191 4.94 1.89 -18.91
C LEU A 191 4.32 2.59 -20.13
N SER A 192 3.05 3.00 -19.98
CA SER A 192 2.45 3.92 -20.95
C SER A 192 3.26 5.23 -21.05
N VAL A 193 3.16 5.92 -22.19
CA VAL A 193 3.89 7.18 -22.41
C VAL A 193 3.54 8.22 -21.35
N GLU A 194 2.26 8.29 -20.99
CA GLU A 194 1.72 9.21 -19.99
C GLU A 194 2.30 8.90 -18.60
N ALA A 195 2.29 7.64 -18.19
CA ALA A 195 2.82 7.23 -16.89
C ALA A 195 4.33 7.49 -16.79
N ARG A 196 5.08 7.17 -17.85
CA ARG A 196 6.53 7.38 -17.91
C ARG A 196 6.94 8.84 -17.77
N ALA A 197 6.12 9.78 -18.25
CA ALA A 197 6.36 11.21 -18.11
C ALA A 197 6.39 11.69 -16.65
N HIS A 198 5.85 10.89 -15.72
CA HIS A 198 5.84 11.17 -14.28
C HIS A 198 7.00 10.50 -13.52
N ALA A 199 8.00 9.96 -14.21
CA ALA A 199 9.18 9.40 -13.57
C ALA A 199 9.97 10.51 -12.85
N LEU A 200 10.29 10.28 -11.58
CA LEU A 200 11.03 11.26 -10.78
C LEU A 200 12.54 11.02 -10.93
N ALA A 201 13.26 12.05 -11.33
CA ALA A 201 14.72 12.02 -11.37
C ALA A 201 15.33 11.78 -9.98
N ASP A 202 16.56 11.24 -9.93
CA ASP A 202 17.29 11.13 -8.70
C ASP A 202 17.46 12.50 -8.03
N GLY A 203 17.13 12.58 -6.73
CA GLY A 203 17.19 13.84 -5.97
C GLY A 203 15.99 14.78 -6.17
N ALA A 204 15.10 14.54 -7.14
CA ALA A 204 13.87 15.32 -7.25
C ALA A 204 12.99 15.13 -6.00
N ALA A 205 12.41 16.21 -5.49
CA ALA A 205 11.51 16.14 -4.35
C ALA A 205 10.23 15.36 -4.71
N ILE A 206 9.80 14.49 -3.80
CA ILE A 206 8.48 13.86 -3.91
C ILE A 206 7.44 14.87 -3.39
N ALA A 207 6.46 15.22 -4.24
CA ALA A 207 5.43 16.17 -3.86
C ALA A 207 4.64 15.68 -2.63
N ASN A 208 4.43 16.57 -1.66
CA ASN A 208 3.60 16.28 -0.50
C ASN A 208 2.16 16.74 -0.77
N TYR A 209 1.25 15.78 -0.93
CA TYR A 209 -0.17 16.06 -1.19
C TYR A 209 -1.04 16.09 0.06
N TRP A 210 -0.46 15.91 1.26
CA TRP A 210 -1.19 16.04 2.50
C TRP A 210 -1.66 17.50 2.69
N PRO A 211 -2.96 17.75 2.93
CA PRO A 211 -3.48 19.09 3.22
C PRO A 211 -2.80 19.72 4.43
N LEU A 212 -2.69 21.05 4.47
CA LEU A 212 -2.03 21.77 5.56
C LEU A 212 -2.62 21.43 6.93
N ARG A 213 -3.97 21.31 7.01
CA ARG A 213 -4.66 20.89 8.23
C ARG A 213 -4.16 19.53 8.74
N ASP A 214 -4.04 18.57 7.85
CA ASP A 214 -3.59 17.21 8.21
C ASP A 214 -2.11 17.19 8.61
N ARG A 215 -1.29 17.99 7.94
CA ARG A 215 0.12 18.16 8.29
C ARG A 215 0.29 18.76 9.69
N ALA A 216 -0.56 19.75 10.07
CA ALA A 216 -0.59 20.29 11.42
C ALA A 216 -1.00 19.22 12.44
N GLN A 217 -2.03 18.42 12.12
CA GLN A 217 -2.43 17.29 12.97
C GLN A 217 -1.32 16.24 13.10
N GLN A 218 -0.67 15.88 12.01
CA GLN A 218 0.47 14.96 12.00
C GLN A 218 1.61 15.45 12.90
N ALA A 219 1.89 16.76 12.90
CA ALA A 219 2.89 17.35 13.76
C ALA A 219 2.56 17.16 15.25
N VAL A 220 1.28 17.26 15.63
CA VAL A 220 0.82 17.00 17.00
C VAL A 220 0.93 15.52 17.35
N ILE A 221 0.43 14.63 16.48
CA ILE A 221 0.44 13.17 16.71
C ILE A 221 1.86 12.67 16.94
N ARG A 222 2.84 13.15 16.20
CA ARG A 222 4.26 12.79 16.37
C ARG A 222 4.83 13.10 17.76
N CYS A 223 4.22 14.00 18.48
CA CYS A 223 4.64 14.36 19.85
C CYS A 223 3.97 13.47 20.91
N LEU A 224 3.03 12.60 20.52
CA LEU A 224 2.30 11.77 21.47
C LEU A 224 2.98 10.39 21.61
N PRO A 225 2.95 9.81 22.83
CA PRO A 225 3.38 8.43 23.04
C PRO A 225 2.54 7.43 22.21
N VAL A 226 3.17 6.38 21.67
CA VAL A 226 2.52 5.36 20.86
C VAL A 226 1.22 4.81 21.48
N PRO A 227 1.15 4.46 22.80
CA PRO A 227 -0.10 3.97 23.38
C PRO A 227 -1.27 4.97 23.33
N VAL A 228 -0.96 6.28 23.31
CA VAL A 228 -1.98 7.33 23.18
C VAL A 228 -2.47 7.40 21.73
N VAL A 229 -1.56 7.29 20.77
CA VAL A 229 -1.90 7.25 19.33
C VAL A 229 -2.78 6.04 19.03
N ASP A 230 -2.43 4.85 19.50
CA ASP A 230 -3.22 3.63 19.35
C ASP A 230 -4.63 3.76 19.95
N ARG A 231 -4.74 4.38 21.14
CA ARG A 231 -6.06 4.63 21.77
C ARG A 231 -6.91 5.58 20.92
N LEU A 232 -6.31 6.64 20.39
CA LEU A 232 -6.99 7.59 19.50
C LEU A 232 -7.41 6.93 18.18
N ALA A 233 -6.57 6.08 17.60
CA ALA A 233 -6.89 5.30 16.40
C ALA A 233 -8.10 4.39 16.64
N ARG A 234 -8.09 3.63 17.73
CA ARG A 234 -9.23 2.77 18.11
C ARG A 234 -10.51 3.55 18.36
N TRP A 235 -10.42 4.69 19.03
CA TRP A 235 -11.60 5.54 19.27
C TRP A 235 -12.20 6.07 17.97
N ARG A 236 -11.35 6.52 17.04
CA ARG A 236 -11.80 6.95 15.69
C ARG A 236 -12.43 5.79 14.92
N ALA A 237 -11.80 4.64 14.93
CA ALA A 237 -12.33 3.45 14.28
C ALA A 237 -13.74 3.09 14.80
N ALA A 238 -13.95 3.13 16.13
CA ALA A 238 -15.24 2.89 16.74
C ALA A 238 -16.32 3.93 16.37
N SER A 239 -15.92 5.20 16.15
CA SER A 239 -16.86 6.27 15.75
C SER A 239 -17.33 6.18 14.29
N TYR A 240 -16.68 5.39 13.45
CA TYR A 240 -17.14 5.11 12.07
C TYR A 240 -18.06 3.88 11.99
N ALA A 241 -18.17 3.09 13.07
CA ALA A 241 -19.00 1.89 13.14
C ALA A 241 -20.40 2.15 13.77
N THR A 242 -20.67 3.40 14.20
CA THR A 242 -21.96 3.90 14.68
C THR A 242 -22.62 4.82 13.65
#